data_2f787153257ce24f244a2ca13977989f
#
_entry.id   2f787153257ce24f244a2ca13977989f
#
_cell.length_a   1.000
_cell.length_b   1.000
_cell.length_c   1.000
_cell.angle_alpha   90.00
_cell.angle_beta   90.00
_cell.angle_gamma   90.00
#
_symmetry.space_group_name_H-M   'P 1'
#
loop_
_entity.id
_entity.type
_entity.pdbx_description
1 polymer ?
#
loop_
_entity_poly.entity_id
_entity_poly.type
_entity_poly.pdbx_seq_one_letter_code
_entity_poly.pdbx_strand_id
1 'polypeptide(L)'
;MSYKRILLKLSGEVLAGSRKYGIDPLIANKIAKIIKKVKKTNVELAIVIGGGNIFRGISVSAKGMDRVAADYLGMLATVMNSVALQSELEKMNCDTRVMSALSITQLAEPYIRRRATRHLELSLIHISEPTRHNAI
;
A
#
# COMPACT_ATOMS: atom_id res chain seq x y z
N MET A 1 17.28 17.35 -12.68
CA MET A 1 17.73 16.73 -11.44
C MET A 1 16.99 15.43 -11.23
N SER A 2 17.69 14.37 -10.93
CA SER A 2 17.09 13.07 -10.73
C SER A 2 17.23 12.64 -9.28
N TYR A 3 16.18 11.99 -8.77
CA TYR A 3 16.19 11.39 -7.43
C TYR A 3 16.60 9.94 -7.54
N LYS A 4 17.34 9.45 -6.55
CA LYS A 4 17.73 8.03 -6.49
C LYS A 4 16.69 7.18 -5.76
N ARG A 5 16.02 7.78 -4.80
CA ARG A 5 15.06 7.08 -3.94
C ARG A 5 13.83 7.97 -3.75
N ILE A 6 12.66 7.40 -3.99
CA ILE A 6 11.38 8.12 -3.94
C ILE A 6 10.43 7.37 -3.01
N LEU A 7 9.76 8.11 -2.14
CA LEU A 7 8.64 7.60 -1.36
C LEU A 7 7.36 8.19 -1.94
N LEU A 8 6.51 7.33 -2.46
CA LEU A 8 5.23 7.72 -3.03
C LEU A 8 4.11 7.43 -2.04
N LYS A 9 3.37 8.45 -1.67
CA LYS A 9 2.20 8.28 -0.80
C LYS A 9 0.95 8.29 -1.66
N LEU A 10 0.13 7.25 -1.51
CA LEU A 10 -1.13 7.12 -2.22
C LEU A 10 -2.27 7.05 -1.22
N SER A 11 -3.32 7.82 -1.49
CA SER A 11 -4.58 7.64 -0.77
C SER A 11 -5.22 6.34 -1.22
N GLY A 12 -5.78 5.57 -0.29
CA GLY A 12 -6.50 4.37 -0.65
C GLY A 12 -7.68 4.64 -1.58
N GLU A 13 -8.23 5.84 -1.52
CA GLU A 13 -9.37 6.22 -2.35
C GLU A 13 -9.07 6.15 -3.86
N VAL A 14 -7.81 6.28 -4.26
CA VAL A 14 -7.45 6.19 -5.67
C VAL A 14 -7.78 4.82 -6.25
N LEU A 15 -7.77 3.76 -5.44
CA LEU A 15 -8.08 2.41 -5.89
C LEU A 15 -9.57 2.16 -6.11
N ALA A 16 -10.42 3.00 -5.55
CA ALA A 16 -11.86 2.90 -5.76
C ALA A 16 -12.29 3.44 -7.12
N GLY A 17 -11.48 4.33 -7.71
CA GLY A 17 -11.83 4.99 -8.96
C GLY A 17 -13.13 5.77 -8.83
N SER A 18 -14.10 5.48 -9.68
CA SER A 18 -15.41 6.11 -9.64
C SER A 18 -16.36 5.48 -8.63
N ARG A 19 -15.98 4.37 -8.02
CA ARG A 19 -16.78 3.71 -6.99
C ARG A 19 -16.64 4.47 -5.68
N LYS A 20 -17.65 4.34 -4.81
CA LYS A 20 -17.57 4.95 -3.48
C LYS A 20 -16.61 4.20 -2.57
N TYR A 21 -16.56 2.88 -2.70
CA TYR A 21 -15.79 2.01 -1.82
C TYR A 21 -15.12 0.92 -2.63
N GLY A 22 -14.15 0.27 -2.01
CA GLY A 22 -13.56 -0.94 -2.53
C GLY A 22 -12.40 -0.70 -3.49
N ILE A 23 -12.06 -1.72 -4.23
CA ILE A 23 -10.95 -1.70 -5.18
C ILE A 23 -11.51 -1.99 -6.56
N ASP A 24 -11.26 -1.06 -7.48
CA ASP A 24 -11.58 -1.27 -8.88
C ASP A 24 -10.36 -1.91 -9.56
N PRO A 25 -10.46 -3.16 -10.04
CA PRO A 25 -9.30 -3.84 -10.62
C PRO A 25 -8.71 -3.11 -11.83
N LEU A 26 -9.54 -2.44 -12.62
CA LEU A 26 -9.06 -1.68 -13.78
C LEU A 26 -8.21 -0.48 -13.33
N ILE A 27 -8.64 0.18 -12.27
CA ILE A 27 -7.89 1.33 -11.73
C ILE A 27 -6.60 0.84 -11.08
N ALA A 28 -6.64 -0.25 -10.32
CA ALA A 28 -5.43 -0.82 -9.72
C ALA A 28 -4.41 -1.16 -10.81
N ASN A 29 -4.86 -1.71 -11.92
CA ASN A 29 -4.01 -2.01 -13.07
C ASN A 29 -3.40 -0.73 -13.66
N LYS A 30 -4.19 0.33 -13.83
CA LYS A 30 -3.69 1.61 -14.36
C LYS A 30 -2.64 2.22 -13.45
N ILE A 31 -2.86 2.18 -12.15
CA ILE A 31 -1.91 2.71 -11.16
C ILE A 31 -0.63 1.90 -11.21
N ALA A 32 -0.72 0.58 -11.30
CA ALA A 32 0.46 -0.29 -11.41
C ALA A 32 1.26 0.02 -12.67
N LYS A 33 0.60 0.32 -13.78
CA LYS A 33 1.29 0.71 -15.03
C LYS A 33 2.07 2.00 -14.86
N ILE A 34 1.50 2.98 -14.16
CA ILE A 34 2.18 4.24 -13.89
C ILE A 34 3.39 4.00 -12.99
N ILE A 35 3.24 3.19 -11.96
CA ILE A 35 4.33 2.85 -11.05
C ILE A 35 5.46 2.14 -11.82
N LYS A 36 5.12 1.23 -12.71
CA LYS A 36 6.10 0.55 -13.55
C LYS A 36 6.91 1.53 -14.38
N LYS A 37 6.25 2.54 -14.95
CA LYS A 37 6.94 3.58 -15.73
C LYS A 37 7.93 4.36 -14.87
N VAL A 38 7.54 4.70 -13.65
CA VAL A 38 8.44 5.39 -12.71
C VAL A 38 9.63 4.49 -12.39
N LYS A 39 9.38 3.21 -12.12
CA LYS A 39 10.44 2.27 -11.78
C LYS A 39 11.46 2.09 -12.91
N LYS A 40 11.02 2.22 -14.15
CA LYS A 40 11.91 2.14 -15.31
C LYS A 40 12.94 3.25 -15.36
N THR A 41 12.74 4.33 -14.63
CA THR A 41 13.72 5.42 -14.56
C THR A 41 14.88 5.12 -13.61
N ASN A 42 14.98 3.90 -13.16
CA ASN A 42 16.09 3.40 -12.34
C ASN A 42 16.14 4.01 -10.94
N VAL A 43 14.97 4.32 -10.37
CA VAL A 43 14.86 4.81 -9.00
C VAL A 43 14.55 3.66 -8.05
N GLU A 44 14.95 3.82 -6.79
CA GLU A 44 14.50 2.97 -5.70
C GLU A 44 13.15 3.51 -5.26
N LEU A 45 12.12 2.66 -5.24
CA LEU A 45 10.74 3.12 -5.03
C LEU A 45 10.10 2.46 -3.82
N ALA A 46 9.67 3.27 -2.89
CA ALA A 46 8.85 2.86 -1.76
C ALA A 46 7.47 3.49 -1.90
N ILE A 47 6.44 2.75 -1.52
CA ILE A 47 5.06 3.20 -1.62
C ILE A 47 4.40 3.04 -0.25
N VAL A 48 3.68 4.06 0.17
CA VAL A 48 2.81 4.01 1.34
C VAL A 48 1.40 4.25 0.85
N ILE A 49 0.48 3.33 1.15
CA ILE A 49 -0.89 3.42 0.68
C ILE A 49 -1.87 3.35 1.85
N GLY A 50 -2.87 4.23 1.83
CA GLY A 50 -3.90 4.28 2.86
C GLY A 50 -5.03 3.31 2.60
N GLY A 51 -6.03 3.32 3.47
CA GLY A 51 -7.16 2.39 3.41
C GLY A 51 -8.53 3.04 3.31
N GLY A 52 -8.59 4.32 2.93
CA GLY A 52 -9.84 5.08 2.94
C GLY A 52 -10.94 4.51 2.05
N ASN A 53 -10.59 3.85 0.95
CA ASN A 53 -11.55 3.23 0.05
C ASN A 53 -12.31 2.06 0.70
N ILE A 54 -11.69 1.40 1.66
CA ILE A 54 -12.29 0.25 2.35
C ILE A 54 -12.84 0.67 3.71
N PHE A 55 -12.00 1.34 4.50
CA PHE A 55 -12.36 1.71 5.86
C PHE A 55 -13.50 2.73 5.91
N ARG A 56 -13.57 3.65 4.93
CA ARG A 56 -14.64 4.64 4.88
C ARG A 56 -16.01 3.97 4.80
N GLY A 57 -16.16 2.93 3.99
CA GLY A 57 -17.39 2.15 3.91
C GLY A 57 -17.72 1.47 5.22
N ILE A 58 -16.70 0.91 5.87
CA ILE A 58 -16.87 0.27 7.17
C ILE A 58 -17.24 1.29 8.24
N SER A 59 -16.59 2.46 8.25
CA SER A 59 -16.82 3.46 9.29
C SER A 59 -18.25 4.00 9.30
N VAL A 60 -18.90 4.07 8.15
CA VAL A 60 -20.31 4.47 8.06
C VAL A 60 -21.21 3.47 8.78
N SER A 61 -20.90 2.17 8.64
CA SER A 61 -21.66 1.08 9.26
C SER A 61 -21.21 0.79 10.69
N ALA A 62 -20.03 1.24 11.07
CA ALA A 62 -19.40 0.90 12.35
C ALA A 62 -19.50 2.02 13.37
N LYS A 63 -20.44 2.92 13.21
CA LYS A 63 -20.65 4.02 14.14
C LYS A 63 -20.93 3.45 15.54
N GLY A 64 -20.11 3.86 16.52
CA GLY A 64 -20.17 3.30 17.86
C GLY A 64 -19.20 2.15 18.10
N MET A 65 -18.42 1.76 17.09
CA MET A 65 -17.40 0.73 17.26
C MET A 65 -16.29 1.20 18.21
N ASP A 66 -15.75 0.27 18.96
CA ASP A 66 -14.57 0.53 19.80
C ASP A 66 -13.42 1.08 18.96
N ARG A 67 -12.76 2.11 19.48
CA ARG A 67 -11.68 2.79 18.74
C ARG A 67 -10.53 1.87 18.39
N VAL A 68 -10.15 0.96 19.30
CA VAL A 68 -9.05 0.03 19.04
C VAL A 68 -9.40 -0.89 17.86
N ALA A 69 -10.64 -1.40 17.85
CA ALA A 69 -11.12 -2.23 16.75
C ALA A 69 -11.14 -1.44 15.44
N ALA A 70 -11.60 -0.20 15.48
CA ALA A 70 -11.63 0.65 14.29
C ALA A 70 -10.22 0.93 13.75
N ASP A 71 -9.26 1.15 14.64
CA ASP A 71 -7.87 1.35 14.24
C ASP A 71 -7.32 0.11 13.54
N TYR A 72 -7.59 -1.09 14.08
CA TYR A 72 -7.16 -2.34 13.44
C TYR A 72 -7.82 -2.54 12.08
N LEU A 73 -9.10 -2.22 11.95
CA LEU A 73 -9.77 -2.31 10.66
C LEU A 73 -9.14 -1.39 9.63
N GLY A 74 -8.76 -0.18 10.05
CA GLY A 74 -8.05 0.75 9.18
C GLY A 74 -6.71 0.19 8.72
N MET A 75 -5.97 -0.42 9.63
CA MET A 75 -4.68 -1.04 9.28
C MET A 75 -4.87 -2.24 8.34
N LEU A 76 -5.87 -3.08 8.60
CA LEU A 76 -6.18 -4.20 7.71
C LEU A 76 -6.57 -3.71 6.31
N ALA A 77 -7.31 -2.61 6.24
CA ALA A 77 -7.68 -2.02 4.95
C ALA A 77 -6.43 -1.63 4.14
N THR A 78 -5.42 -1.08 4.80
CA THR A 78 -4.17 -0.72 4.12
C THR A 78 -3.42 -1.96 3.64
N VAL A 79 -3.46 -3.05 4.40
CA VAL A 79 -2.86 -4.32 3.98
C VAL A 79 -3.57 -4.85 2.74
N MET A 80 -4.90 -4.80 2.72
CA MET A 80 -5.68 -5.23 1.55
C MET A 80 -5.27 -4.46 0.28
N ASN A 81 -5.16 -3.14 0.39
CA ASN A 81 -4.74 -2.31 -0.74
C ASN A 81 -3.32 -2.62 -1.18
N SER A 82 -2.43 -2.83 -0.22
CA SER A 82 -1.02 -3.14 -0.51
C SER A 82 -0.89 -4.46 -1.27
N VAL A 83 -1.62 -5.48 -0.84
CA VAL A 83 -1.62 -6.79 -1.49
C VAL A 83 -2.24 -6.71 -2.88
N ALA A 84 -3.32 -5.94 -3.04
CA ALA A 84 -3.94 -5.75 -4.35
C ALA A 84 -2.98 -5.08 -5.33
N LEU A 85 -2.28 -4.05 -4.87
CA LEU A 85 -1.31 -3.34 -5.71
C LEU A 85 -0.12 -4.23 -6.04
N GLN A 86 0.38 -4.98 -5.05
CA GLN A 86 1.45 -5.96 -5.26
C GLN A 86 1.07 -6.96 -6.35
N SER A 87 -0.15 -7.49 -6.30
CA SER A 87 -0.64 -8.45 -7.27
C SER A 87 -0.57 -7.89 -8.70
N GLU A 88 -1.01 -6.63 -8.88
CA GLU A 88 -0.98 -6.01 -10.21
C GLU A 88 0.46 -5.74 -10.67
N LEU A 89 1.33 -5.29 -9.78
CA LEU A 89 2.72 -5.04 -10.13
C LEU A 89 3.45 -6.32 -10.51
N GLU A 90 3.22 -7.41 -9.77
CA GLU A 90 3.89 -8.67 -10.07
C GLU A 90 3.42 -9.30 -11.38
N LYS A 91 2.16 -9.07 -11.76
CA LYS A 91 1.67 -9.46 -13.08
C LYS A 91 2.45 -8.76 -14.20
N MET A 92 3.02 -7.61 -13.92
CA MET A 92 3.80 -6.83 -14.89
C MET A 92 5.30 -7.06 -14.75
N ASN A 93 5.70 -8.10 -14.03
CA ASN A 93 7.10 -8.44 -13.77
C ASN A 93 7.84 -7.38 -12.95
N CYS A 94 7.11 -6.69 -12.08
CA CYS A 94 7.71 -5.77 -11.11
C CYS A 94 7.74 -6.46 -9.75
N ASP A 95 8.93 -6.89 -9.34
CA ASP A 95 9.10 -7.57 -8.05
C ASP A 95 8.78 -6.60 -6.91
N THR A 96 7.91 -7.01 -6.03
CA THR A 96 7.34 -6.16 -4.99
C THR A 96 7.35 -6.87 -3.64
N ARG A 97 7.63 -6.12 -2.59
CA ARG A 97 7.58 -6.65 -1.21
C ARG A 97 6.66 -5.77 -0.39
N VAL A 98 5.73 -6.40 0.30
CA VAL A 98 4.82 -5.71 1.22
C VAL A 98 5.28 -5.97 2.65
N MET A 99 5.36 -4.91 3.43
CA MET A 99 5.65 -4.99 4.86
C MET A 99 4.53 -4.35 5.65
N SER A 100 4.25 -4.91 6.81
CA SER A 100 3.17 -4.43 7.67
C SER A 100 3.61 -4.40 9.13
N ALA A 101 3.07 -3.44 9.87
CA ALA A 101 3.19 -3.40 11.32
C ALA A 101 2.32 -4.48 11.98
N LEU A 102 1.31 -4.97 11.27
CA LEU A 102 0.50 -6.08 11.75
C LEU A 102 1.20 -7.40 11.45
N SER A 103 1.05 -8.35 12.35
CA SER A 103 1.67 -9.67 12.19
C SER A 103 0.77 -10.56 11.33
N ILE A 104 0.91 -10.46 10.02
CA ILE A 104 0.14 -11.25 9.04
C ILE A 104 1.13 -11.84 8.05
N THR A 105 1.92 -12.78 8.51
CA THR A 105 3.08 -13.30 7.76
C THR A 105 2.70 -13.99 6.46
N GLN A 106 1.47 -14.47 6.31
CA GLN A 106 0.98 -15.07 5.07
C GLN A 106 0.82 -14.05 3.93
N LEU A 107 0.67 -12.75 4.27
CA LEU A 107 0.36 -11.71 3.30
C LEU A 107 1.46 -10.66 3.18
N ALA A 108 2.18 -10.40 4.27
CA ALA A 108 3.15 -9.31 4.33
C ALA A 108 4.26 -9.66 5.31
N GLU A 109 5.45 -9.14 5.03
CA GLU A 109 6.58 -9.29 5.95
C GLU A 109 6.39 -8.34 7.13
N PRO A 110 6.88 -8.70 8.33
CA PRO A 110 6.92 -7.75 9.43
C PRO A 110 7.77 -6.55 9.05
N TYR A 111 7.31 -5.35 9.40
CA TYR A 111 8.07 -4.17 9.07
C TYR A 111 9.34 -4.09 9.91
N ILE A 112 10.47 -4.14 9.26
CA ILE A 112 11.80 -3.96 9.84
C ILE A 112 12.54 -3.01 8.93
N ARG A 113 12.91 -1.84 9.46
CA ARG A 113 13.53 -0.78 8.68
C ARG A 113 14.72 -1.27 7.84
N ARG A 114 15.57 -2.09 8.43
CA ARG A 114 16.75 -2.62 7.73
C ARG A 114 16.36 -3.45 6.52
N ARG A 115 15.31 -4.26 6.63
CA ARG A 115 14.82 -5.07 5.50
C ARG A 115 14.20 -4.18 4.43
N ALA A 116 13.46 -3.16 4.83
CA ALA A 116 12.88 -2.23 3.87
C ALA A 116 13.96 -1.55 3.04
N THR A 117 15.03 -1.10 3.70
CA THR A 117 16.17 -0.50 3.01
C THR A 117 16.82 -1.50 2.07
N ARG A 118 16.97 -2.75 2.50
CA ARG A 118 17.56 -3.80 1.66
C ARG A 118 16.72 -4.09 0.43
N HIS A 119 15.39 -4.09 0.57
CA HIS A 119 14.51 -4.25 -0.58
C HIS A 119 14.75 -3.17 -1.63
N LEU A 120 14.90 -1.93 -1.19
CA LEU A 120 15.17 -0.81 -2.10
C LEU A 120 16.52 -0.97 -2.80
N GLU A 121 17.54 -1.38 -2.06
CA GLU A 121 18.88 -1.62 -2.63
C GLU A 121 18.88 -2.73 -3.66
N LEU A 122 18.01 -3.73 -3.49
CA LEU A 122 17.87 -4.84 -4.43
C LEU A 122 16.94 -4.52 -5.60
N SER A 123 16.52 -3.26 -5.72
CA SER A 123 15.61 -2.79 -6.77
C SER A 123 14.22 -3.40 -6.71
N LEU A 124 13.81 -3.88 -5.54
CA LEU A 124 12.45 -4.33 -5.31
C LEU A 124 11.57 -3.11 -5.01
N ILE A 125 10.34 -3.14 -5.48
CA ILE A 125 9.37 -2.13 -5.06
C ILE A 125 8.93 -2.48 -3.65
N HIS A 126 9.01 -1.51 -2.75
CA HIS A 126 8.61 -1.69 -1.36
C HIS A 126 7.26 -1.03 -1.12
N ILE A 127 6.33 -1.78 -0.55
CA ILE A 127 5.02 -1.23 -0.17
C ILE A 127 4.84 -1.41 1.34
N SER A 128 4.51 -0.32 2.01
CA SER A 128 4.17 -0.34 3.43
C SER A 128 2.84 0.36 3.63
N GLU A 129 2.28 0.17 4.78
CA GLU A 129 1.13 0.94 5.21
C GLU A 129 1.57 2.01 6.20
N PRO A 130 0.83 3.12 6.32
CA PRO A 130 1.09 4.06 7.39
C PRO A 130 0.73 3.39 8.71
N THR A 131 1.66 3.41 9.67
CA THR A 131 1.35 2.95 11.00
C THR A 131 0.58 4.04 11.72
N ARG A 132 -0.08 3.69 12.82
CA ARG A 132 -0.78 4.67 13.64
C ARG A 132 0.15 5.78 14.10
N HIS A 133 1.38 5.45 14.44
CA HIS A 133 2.37 6.44 14.89
C HIS A 133 2.75 7.39 13.77
N ASN A 134 2.79 6.92 12.54
CA ASN A 134 3.13 7.73 11.38
C ASN A 134 1.95 8.56 10.89
N ALA A 135 0.74 8.22 11.28
CA ALA A 135 -0.46 8.94 10.89
C ALA A 135 -0.72 10.18 11.75
N ILE A 136 0.04 10.35 12.79
CA ILE A 136 -0.10 11.48 13.71
C ILE A 136 0.71 12.66 13.22
#